data_77df3f7625b3a7ba5d28d69967143b38
#
_entry.id   77df3f7625b3a7ba5d28d69967143b38
#
_cell.length_a   1.000
_cell.length_b   1.000
_cell.length_c   1.000
_cell.angle_alpha   90.00
_cell.angle_beta   90.00
_cell.angle_gamma   90.00
#
_symmetry.space_group_name_H-M   'P 1'
#
loop_
_entity.id
_entity.type
_entity.pdbx_description
1 polymer ?
#
loop_
_entity_poly.entity_id
_entity_poly.type
_entity_poly.pdbx_seq_one_letter_code
_entity_poly.pdbx_strand_id
1 'polypeptide(L)'
;MKSKRDDIGWKVPDKDTIAHKLYLSDFLREPLICSAIQALKIPAGSRGLDTGCGIGSHTALLAEAVGPDGHVTGIDSSSEFLTYAKRFAEKSGISSQIFFQEGNVNKLPFDNDTFDWVWSVDCAGTIPAQPLLLLKELARVVKPGGSVAILAWSSQQLLPGYPRLEARLNATSQGIAPFTTGKKPESHFLRALGWLREAGLQEPIAQTFVGNIQAPLSDDIRSALISLFDMRWGEPRSELSQEDWAEYQRLCQPESPDLILNVPDYYAFFTYSMFHGKVVK
;
A
#
# COMPACT_ATOMS: atom_id res chain seq x y z
N MET A 1 -6.65 -0.10 -20.10
CA MET A 1 -5.23 -0.27 -20.50
C MET A 1 -4.79 -1.62 -19.97
N LYS A 2 -4.23 -2.51 -20.79
CA LYS A 2 -3.58 -3.72 -20.27
C LYS A 2 -2.44 -3.31 -19.36
N SER A 3 -2.32 -3.95 -18.20
CA SER A 3 -1.19 -3.73 -17.30
C SER A 3 0.10 -4.09 -18.03
N LYS A 4 1.15 -3.30 -17.88
CA LYS A 4 2.51 -3.65 -18.41
C LYS A 4 2.98 -5.05 -17.96
N ARG A 5 2.36 -5.61 -16.92
CA ARG A 5 2.68 -6.91 -16.31
C ARG A 5 2.24 -8.10 -17.14
N ASP A 6 1.12 -8.00 -17.88
CA ASP A 6 0.57 -9.09 -18.68
C ASP A 6 1.42 -9.38 -19.92
N ASP A 7 2.10 -8.35 -20.45
CA ASP A 7 2.88 -8.45 -21.68
C ASP A 7 4.30 -9.03 -21.47
N ILE A 8 4.80 -9.06 -20.23
CA ILE A 8 6.19 -9.49 -19.93
C ILE A 8 6.34 -10.98 -19.56
N GLY A 9 5.23 -11.75 -19.53
CA GLY A 9 5.27 -13.19 -19.17
C GLY A 9 5.70 -13.46 -17.73
N TRP A 10 5.40 -12.52 -16.82
CA TRP A 10 5.61 -12.73 -15.39
C TRP A 10 4.60 -13.75 -14.85
N LYS A 11 5.08 -14.73 -14.07
CA LYS A 11 4.19 -15.70 -13.45
C LYS A 11 3.42 -15.04 -12.31
N VAL A 12 2.11 -14.85 -12.49
CA VAL A 12 1.20 -14.38 -11.44
C VAL A 12 1.30 -15.30 -10.22
N PRO A 13 1.31 -14.75 -8.98
CA PRO A 13 1.28 -15.56 -7.76
C PRO A 13 0.08 -16.51 -7.75
N ASP A 14 0.24 -17.67 -7.10
CA ASP A 14 -0.81 -18.66 -7.02
C ASP A 14 -2.04 -18.07 -6.29
N LYS A 15 -3.25 -18.41 -6.77
CA LYS A 15 -4.52 -17.95 -6.20
C LYS A 15 -4.57 -18.24 -4.69
N ASP A 16 -5.28 -17.39 -3.98
CA ASP A 16 -5.50 -17.49 -2.52
C ASP A 16 -4.27 -17.21 -1.64
N THR A 17 -3.11 -16.90 -2.24
CA THR A 17 -1.95 -16.44 -1.50
C THR A 17 -2.00 -14.94 -1.20
N ILE A 18 -1.29 -14.50 -0.15
CA ILE A 18 -1.13 -13.07 0.14
C ILE A 18 -0.45 -12.35 -1.02
N ALA A 19 0.52 -12.98 -1.67
CA ALA A 19 1.18 -12.44 -2.86
C ALA A 19 0.18 -12.19 -4.01
N HIS A 20 -0.81 -13.07 -4.21
CA HIS A 20 -1.87 -12.88 -5.19
C HIS A 20 -2.80 -11.70 -4.81
N LYS A 21 -3.17 -11.60 -3.52
CA LYS A 21 -3.97 -10.45 -3.03
C LYS A 21 -3.23 -9.12 -3.23
N LEU A 22 -1.91 -9.07 -3.00
CA LEU A 22 -1.07 -7.91 -3.30
C LEU A 22 -1.08 -7.58 -4.79
N TYR A 23 -0.89 -8.59 -5.66
CA TYR A 23 -0.94 -8.42 -7.11
C TYR A 23 -2.28 -7.83 -7.58
N LEU A 24 -3.41 -8.38 -7.12
CA LEU A 24 -4.74 -7.86 -7.45
C LEU A 24 -4.92 -6.42 -6.97
N SER A 25 -4.49 -6.12 -5.74
CA SER A 25 -4.65 -4.78 -5.17
C SER A 25 -3.93 -3.69 -5.96
N ASP A 26 -2.87 -4.04 -6.69
CA ASP A 26 -2.13 -3.08 -7.52
C ASP A 26 -2.95 -2.54 -8.70
N PHE A 27 -3.90 -3.30 -9.24
CA PHE A 27 -4.80 -2.76 -10.28
C PHE A 27 -5.63 -1.57 -9.79
N LEU A 28 -5.93 -1.52 -8.50
CA LEU A 28 -6.62 -0.39 -7.88
C LEU A 28 -5.67 0.73 -7.49
N ARG A 29 -4.50 0.38 -6.95
CA ARG A 29 -3.59 1.31 -6.27
C ARG A 29 -2.61 2.02 -7.20
N GLU A 30 -2.18 1.38 -8.29
CA GLU A 30 -1.09 1.87 -9.14
C GLU A 30 -1.28 3.33 -9.61
N PRO A 31 -2.46 3.79 -10.11
CA PRO A 31 -2.62 5.19 -10.54
C PRO A 31 -2.42 6.20 -9.41
N LEU A 32 -2.87 5.83 -8.22
CA LEU A 32 -2.77 6.64 -7.01
C LEU A 32 -1.32 6.67 -6.51
N ILE A 33 -0.63 5.53 -6.48
CA ILE A 33 0.78 5.42 -6.10
C ILE A 33 1.66 6.21 -7.06
N CYS A 34 1.43 6.15 -8.37
CA CYS A 34 2.12 6.98 -9.35
C CYS A 34 1.96 8.49 -9.02
N SER A 35 0.74 8.91 -8.69
CA SER A 35 0.46 10.31 -8.31
C SER A 35 1.21 10.71 -7.03
N ALA A 36 1.29 9.82 -6.05
CA ALA A 36 2.02 10.05 -4.81
C ALA A 36 3.55 10.13 -5.03
N ILE A 37 4.10 9.24 -5.86
CA ILE A 37 5.52 9.28 -6.25
C ILE A 37 5.85 10.61 -6.96
N GLN A 38 5.01 11.05 -7.90
CA GLN A 38 5.20 12.32 -8.59
C GLN A 38 5.16 13.52 -7.63
N ALA A 39 4.27 13.49 -6.63
CA ALA A 39 4.16 14.56 -5.63
C ALA A 39 5.42 14.69 -4.75
N LEU A 40 6.14 13.60 -4.50
CA LEU A 40 7.41 13.60 -3.75
C LEU A 40 8.56 14.30 -4.50
N LYS A 41 8.46 14.44 -5.82
CA LYS A 41 9.52 15.05 -6.66
C LYS A 41 10.88 14.41 -6.39
N ILE A 42 10.93 13.07 -6.44
CA ILE A 42 12.14 12.29 -6.22
C ILE A 42 13.22 12.75 -7.23
N PRO A 43 14.46 13.06 -6.80
CA PRO A 43 15.50 13.52 -7.71
C PRO A 43 15.89 12.42 -8.72
N ALA A 44 16.03 12.79 -9.99
CA ALA A 44 16.59 11.89 -11.00
C ALA A 44 18.01 11.45 -10.65
N GLY A 45 18.36 10.21 -10.93
CA GLY A 45 19.67 9.62 -10.62
C GLY A 45 19.87 9.32 -9.13
N SER A 46 18.87 9.53 -8.27
CA SER A 46 19.00 9.33 -6.83
C SER A 46 18.95 7.85 -6.42
N ARG A 47 19.40 7.57 -5.19
CA ARG A 47 19.39 6.27 -4.56
C ARG A 47 18.32 6.21 -3.48
N GLY A 48 17.32 5.35 -3.66
CA GLY A 48 16.19 5.22 -2.74
C GLY A 48 16.05 3.87 -2.10
N LEU A 49 15.24 3.83 -1.03
CA LEU A 49 14.86 2.62 -0.32
C LEU A 49 13.33 2.50 -0.27
N ASP A 50 12.81 1.36 -0.71
CA ASP A 50 11.41 0.95 -0.59
C ASP A 50 11.31 -0.08 0.53
N THR A 51 10.69 0.29 1.67
CA THR A 51 10.59 -0.56 2.86
C THR A 51 9.24 -1.26 2.92
N GLY A 52 9.25 -2.59 3.07
CA GLY A 52 8.09 -3.44 2.92
C GLY A 52 7.67 -3.51 1.46
N CYS A 53 8.63 -3.76 0.57
CA CYS A 53 8.44 -3.68 -0.88
C CYS A 53 7.51 -4.76 -1.46
N GLY A 54 7.15 -5.78 -0.66
CA GLY A 54 6.28 -6.87 -1.07
C GLY A 54 6.76 -7.55 -2.36
N ILE A 55 5.87 -7.67 -3.33
CA ILE A 55 6.15 -8.28 -4.63
C ILE A 55 6.86 -7.34 -5.63
N GLY A 56 7.33 -6.17 -5.18
CA GLY A 56 8.19 -5.25 -5.94
C GLY A 56 7.48 -4.28 -6.89
N SER A 57 6.16 -4.22 -6.86
CA SER A 57 5.38 -3.38 -7.78
C SER A 57 5.70 -1.89 -7.61
N HIS A 58 5.70 -1.40 -6.37
CA HIS A 58 6.02 0.01 -6.09
C HIS A 58 7.51 0.29 -6.33
N THR A 59 8.40 -0.67 -6.03
CA THR A 59 9.84 -0.55 -6.30
C THR A 59 10.11 -0.29 -7.78
N ALA A 60 9.35 -0.93 -8.68
CA ALA A 60 9.47 -0.70 -10.12
C ALA A 60 9.02 0.71 -10.54
N LEU A 61 7.91 1.22 -9.98
CA LEU A 61 7.45 2.59 -10.23
C LEU A 61 8.45 3.63 -9.71
N LEU A 62 9.07 3.36 -8.57
CA LEU A 62 10.14 4.20 -8.01
C LEU A 62 11.39 4.19 -8.90
N ALA A 63 11.77 3.02 -9.47
CA ALA A 63 12.88 2.93 -10.40
C ALA A 63 12.61 3.70 -11.70
N GLU A 64 11.37 3.67 -12.24
CA GLU A 64 10.98 4.55 -13.35
C GLU A 64 11.13 6.04 -12.98
N ALA A 65 10.73 6.42 -11.77
CA ALA A 65 10.77 7.82 -11.33
C ALA A 65 12.18 8.38 -11.15
N VAL A 66 13.14 7.57 -10.69
CA VAL A 66 14.54 8.01 -10.55
C VAL A 66 15.29 7.98 -11.88
N GLY A 67 14.76 7.34 -12.92
CA GLY A 67 15.37 7.24 -14.24
C GLY A 67 16.58 6.29 -14.30
N PRO A 68 17.22 6.18 -15.49
CA PRO A 68 18.20 5.12 -15.77
C PRO A 68 19.48 5.15 -14.93
N ASP A 69 19.84 6.32 -14.42
CA ASP A 69 21.04 6.51 -13.58
C ASP A 69 20.74 6.34 -12.08
N GLY A 70 19.45 6.18 -11.71
CA GLY A 70 19.02 6.00 -10.33
C GLY A 70 18.95 4.53 -9.92
N HIS A 71 18.95 4.29 -8.60
CA HIS A 71 18.89 2.95 -8.03
C HIS A 71 17.87 2.89 -6.88
N VAL A 72 17.09 1.80 -6.83
CA VAL A 72 16.13 1.55 -5.75
C VAL A 72 16.45 0.22 -5.08
N THR A 73 16.58 0.24 -3.77
CA THR A 73 16.64 -0.98 -2.96
C THR A 73 15.27 -1.27 -2.40
N GLY A 74 14.74 -2.47 -2.65
CA GLY A 74 13.53 -3.00 -2.00
C GLY A 74 13.91 -3.91 -0.84
N ILE A 75 13.31 -3.71 0.34
CA ILE A 75 13.50 -4.60 1.50
C ILE A 75 12.14 -5.12 1.98
N ASP A 76 12.07 -6.43 2.23
CA ASP A 76 10.90 -7.09 2.81
C ASP A 76 11.36 -8.25 3.70
N SER A 77 10.54 -8.63 4.67
CA SER A 77 10.80 -9.78 5.55
C SER A 77 10.41 -11.12 4.94
N SER A 78 9.64 -11.12 3.85
CA SER A 78 9.17 -12.32 3.15
C SER A 78 10.08 -12.66 1.98
N SER A 79 10.85 -13.73 2.12
CA SER A 79 11.67 -14.28 1.01
C SER A 79 10.81 -14.74 -0.16
N GLU A 80 9.56 -15.17 0.08
CA GLU A 80 8.59 -15.52 -0.95
C GLU A 80 8.25 -14.29 -1.79
N PHE A 81 7.87 -13.16 -1.17
CA PHE A 81 7.56 -11.93 -1.89
C PHE A 81 8.75 -11.43 -2.71
N LEU A 82 9.94 -11.48 -2.13
CA LEU A 82 11.17 -11.10 -2.83
C LEU A 82 11.49 -11.99 -4.03
N THR A 83 11.06 -13.25 -4.01
CA THR A 83 11.18 -14.14 -5.18
C THR A 83 10.31 -13.64 -6.33
N TYR A 84 9.08 -13.21 -6.05
CA TYR A 84 8.20 -12.58 -7.05
C TYR A 84 8.78 -11.24 -7.53
N ALA A 85 9.25 -10.41 -6.62
CA ALA A 85 9.82 -9.10 -6.93
C ALA A 85 11.04 -9.18 -7.87
N LYS A 86 11.97 -10.09 -7.59
CA LYS A 86 13.16 -10.32 -8.44
C LYS A 86 12.77 -10.78 -9.85
N ARG A 87 11.85 -11.74 -9.96
CA ARG A 87 11.35 -12.22 -11.25
C ARG A 87 10.65 -11.12 -12.04
N PHE A 88 9.89 -10.28 -11.35
CA PHE A 88 9.22 -9.13 -11.97
C PHE A 88 10.24 -8.14 -12.54
N ALA A 89 11.27 -7.76 -11.75
CA ALA A 89 12.33 -6.85 -12.20
C ALA A 89 13.12 -7.41 -13.41
N GLU A 90 13.45 -8.72 -13.38
CA GLU A 90 14.12 -9.39 -14.49
C GLU A 90 13.29 -9.33 -15.76
N LYS A 91 11.99 -9.68 -15.68
CA LYS A 91 11.08 -9.69 -16.83
C LYS A 91 10.80 -8.29 -17.37
N SER A 92 10.79 -7.29 -16.51
CA SER A 92 10.61 -5.88 -16.88
C SER A 92 11.88 -5.22 -17.41
N GLY A 93 13.03 -5.91 -17.39
CA GLY A 93 14.31 -5.37 -17.87
C GLY A 93 14.92 -4.28 -16.97
N ILE A 94 14.49 -4.19 -15.71
CA ILE A 94 14.92 -3.15 -14.74
C ILE A 94 15.80 -3.71 -13.61
N SER A 95 16.24 -4.96 -13.72
CA SER A 95 17.05 -5.63 -12.69
C SER A 95 18.41 -4.96 -12.42
N SER A 96 18.92 -4.17 -13.36
CA SER A 96 20.15 -3.40 -13.15
C SER A 96 19.97 -2.18 -12.23
N GLN A 97 18.74 -1.69 -12.09
CA GLN A 97 18.40 -0.52 -11.28
C GLN A 97 17.84 -0.88 -9.90
N ILE A 98 17.43 -2.13 -9.71
CA ILE A 98 16.75 -2.57 -8.48
C ILE A 98 17.54 -3.67 -7.79
N PHE A 99 17.76 -3.49 -6.49
CA PHE A 99 18.30 -4.51 -5.62
C PHE A 99 17.27 -4.91 -4.57
N PHE A 100 17.02 -6.22 -4.40
CA PHE A 100 16.10 -6.74 -3.39
C PHE A 100 16.84 -7.50 -2.28
N GLN A 101 16.55 -7.14 -1.04
CA GLN A 101 17.16 -7.71 0.15
C GLN A 101 16.11 -8.14 1.17
N GLU A 102 16.27 -9.33 1.77
CA GLU A 102 15.49 -9.75 2.92
C GLU A 102 15.94 -9.00 4.16
N GLY A 103 14.99 -8.53 4.98
CA GLY A 103 15.33 -7.85 6.21
C GLY A 103 14.14 -7.28 6.96
N ASN A 104 14.41 -6.84 8.18
CA ASN A 104 13.42 -6.27 9.09
C ASN A 104 13.46 -4.74 9.00
N VAL A 105 12.34 -4.13 8.66
CA VAL A 105 12.19 -2.68 8.54
C VAL A 105 12.42 -1.92 9.86
N ASN A 106 12.29 -2.60 11.01
CA ASN A 106 12.58 -2.02 12.34
C ASN A 106 14.06 -2.04 12.70
N LYS A 107 14.90 -2.72 11.90
CA LYS A 107 16.34 -2.79 12.05
C LYS A 107 16.95 -2.99 10.66
N LEU A 108 17.10 -1.90 9.94
CA LEU A 108 17.58 -1.92 8.57
C LEU A 108 19.07 -2.27 8.50
N PRO A 109 19.46 -3.22 7.63
CA PRO A 109 20.87 -3.65 7.48
C PRO A 109 21.69 -2.69 6.62
N PHE A 110 21.49 -1.39 6.81
CA PHE A 110 22.18 -0.33 6.07
C PHE A 110 22.83 0.65 7.03
N ASP A 111 23.94 1.21 6.59
CA ASP A 111 24.64 2.29 7.31
C ASP A 111 23.79 3.57 7.38
N ASN A 112 24.15 4.46 8.29
CA ASN A 112 23.58 5.81 8.34
C ASN A 112 23.82 6.52 7.00
N ASP A 113 22.93 7.43 6.63
CA ASP A 113 23.14 8.34 5.50
C ASP A 113 23.40 7.63 4.15
N THR A 114 22.75 6.46 3.94
CA THR A 114 22.95 5.63 2.75
C THR A 114 22.09 6.08 1.58
N PHE A 115 20.84 6.50 1.84
CA PHE A 115 19.84 6.78 0.81
C PHE A 115 19.49 8.27 0.72
N ASP A 116 19.08 8.71 -0.46
CA ASP A 116 18.61 10.08 -0.67
C ASP A 116 17.15 10.24 -0.20
N TRP A 117 16.39 9.13 -0.21
CA TRP A 117 15.01 9.08 0.27
C TRP A 117 14.60 7.66 0.66
N VAL A 118 13.55 7.59 1.50
CA VAL A 118 12.86 6.34 1.87
C VAL A 118 11.38 6.48 1.55
N TRP A 119 10.82 5.40 1.00
CA TRP A 119 9.41 5.18 0.72
C TRP A 119 8.91 3.98 1.50
N SER A 120 7.71 4.06 2.07
CA SER A 120 7.09 2.97 2.82
C SER A 120 5.57 3.01 2.68
N VAL A 121 4.98 1.95 2.13
CA VAL A 121 3.52 1.85 1.95
C VAL A 121 2.97 0.74 2.81
N ASP A 122 1.89 1.03 3.55
CA ASP A 122 1.16 0.10 4.40
C ASP A 122 2.03 -0.63 5.46
N CYS A 123 3.22 -0.10 5.78
CA CYS A 123 4.11 -0.62 6.82
C CYS A 123 3.95 0.12 8.15
N ALA A 124 3.94 1.47 8.12
CA ALA A 124 3.78 2.26 9.33
C ALA A 124 2.35 2.14 9.86
N GLY A 125 2.19 1.54 11.05
CA GLY A 125 0.89 1.29 11.67
C GLY A 125 0.30 -0.09 11.37
N THR A 126 0.74 -0.81 10.35
CA THR A 126 0.36 -2.20 10.06
C THR A 126 1.26 -3.20 10.76
N ILE A 127 2.55 -2.91 10.87
CA ILE A 127 3.50 -3.75 11.59
C ILE A 127 3.32 -3.51 13.11
N PRO A 128 3.48 -4.55 13.96
CA PRO A 128 3.32 -4.42 15.42
C PRO A 128 4.33 -3.48 16.09
N ALA A 129 5.20 -2.84 15.33
CA ALA A 129 6.20 -1.89 15.80
C ALA A 129 5.57 -0.59 16.30
N GLN A 130 6.23 0.05 17.24
CA GLN A 130 5.91 1.43 17.60
C GLN A 130 6.27 2.32 16.40
N PRO A 131 5.32 3.10 15.84
CA PRO A 131 5.57 3.90 14.63
C PRO A 131 6.79 4.82 14.74
N LEU A 132 7.06 5.35 15.93
CA LEU A 132 8.20 6.20 16.19
C LEU A 132 9.56 5.49 16.03
N LEU A 133 9.66 4.22 16.47
CA LEU A 133 10.89 3.44 16.30
C LEU A 133 11.18 3.17 14.82
N LEU A 134 10.14 2.81 14.08
CA LEU A 134 10.24 2.64 12.64
C LEU A 134 10.71 3.93 11.96
N LEU A 135 10.07 5.08 12.23
CA LEU A 135 10.41 6.35 11.61
C LEU A 135 11.85 6.81 11.94
N LYS A 136 12.32 6.59 13.17
CA LYS A 136 13.70 6.87 13.55
C LYS A 136 14.69 6.01 12.75
N GLU A 137 14.33 4.75 12.52
CA GLU A 137 15.16 3.84 11.72
C GLU A 137 15.17 4.23 10.23
N LEU A 138 14.00 4.61 9.67
CA LEU A 138 13.93 5.16 8.31
C LEU A 138 14.76 6.45 8.18
N ALA A 139 14.65 7.37 9.14
CA ALA A 139 15.42 8.61 9.14
C ALA A 139 16.94 8.38 9.29
N ARG A 140 17.35 7.35 10.04
CA ARG A 140 18.75 7.00 10.25
C ARG A 140 19.49 6.73 8.94
N VAL A 141 18.84 5.97 8.05
CA VAL A 141 19.47 5.55 6.78
C VAL A 141 19.38 6.58 5.67
N VAL A 142 18.65 7.68 5.89
CA VAL A 142 18.51 8.78 4.92
C VAL A 142 19.57 9.84 5.19
N LYS A 143 20.19 10.35 4.13
CA LYS A 143 21.16 11.45 4.16
C LYS A 143 20.54 12.75 4.67
N PRO A 144 21.30 13.65 5.28
CA PRO A 144 20.85 15.00 5.57
C PRO A 144 20.25 15.69 4.33
N GLY A 145 19.10 16.34 4.48
CA GLY A 145 18.35 16.94 3.38
C GLY A 145 17.46 15.98 2.57
N GLY A 146 17.65 14.68 2.75
CA GLY A 146 16.82 13.66 2.15
C GLY A 146 15.42 13.59 2.76
N SER A 147 14.55 12.73 2.23
CA SER A 147 13.16 12.64 2.67
C SER A 147 12.74 11.22 3.08
N VAL A 148 11.87 11.16 4.08
CA VAL A 148 11.13 9.94 4.46
C VAL A 148 9.66 10.16 4.15
N ALA A 149 9.06 9.24 3.38
CA ALA A 149 7.64 9.23 3.06
C ALA A 149 7.01 7.92 3.48
N ILE A 150 5.89 8.03 4.20
CA ILE A 150 5.05 6.90 4.59
C ILE A 150 3.64 7.10 4.04
N LEU A 151 3.06 6.04 3.50
CA LEU A 151 1.70 6.03 2.98
C LEU A 151 0.90 4.90 3.60
N ALA A 152 -0.39 5.12 3.77
CA ALA A 152 -1.33 4.05 4.07
C ALA A 152 -2.74 4.36 3.54
N TRP A 153 -3.50 3.30 3.37
CA TRP A 153 -4.94 3.38 3.14
C TRP A 153 -5.61 4.19 4.25
N SER A 154 -6.39 5.21 3.90
CA SER A 154 -6.91 6.15 4.89
C SER A 154 -8.44 6.23 4.94
N SER A 155 -9.14 5.97 3.83
CA SER A 155 -10.61 5.97 3.79
C SER A 155 -11.13 5.28 2.52
N GLN A 156 -12.42 4.97 2.50
CA GLN A 156 -13.08 4.34 1.36
C GLN A 156 -14.58 4.57 1.36
N GLN A 157 -15.19 4.46 0.15
CA GLN A 157 -16.62 4.30 -0.09
C GLN A 157 -16.77 3.32 -1.24
N LEU A 158 -17.04 2.06 -0.93
CA LEU A 158 -17.02 0.95 -1.88
C LEU A 158 -18.42 0.38 -2.14
N LEU A 159 -19.41 0.67 -1.27
CA LEU A 159 -20.79 0.18 -1.39
C LEU A 159 -21.77 1.34 -1.66
N PRO A 160 -21.81 1.86 -2.90
CA PRO A 160 -22.71 2.95 -3.27
C PRO A 160 -24.17 2.57 -2.98
N GLY A 161 -24.88 3.46 -2.27
CA GLY A 161 -26.27 3.22 -1.83
C GLY A 161 -26.40 2.55 -0.46
N TYR A 162 -25.31 1.97 0.10
CA TYR A 162 -25.36 1.24 1.38
C TYR A 162 -24.41 1.84 2.45
N PRO A 163 -24.45 3.15 2.72
CA PRO A 163 -23.47 3.81 3.61
C PRO A 163 -23.55 3.30 5.06
N ARG A 164 -24.72 2.86 5.53
CA ARG A 164 -24.89 2.31 6.89
C ARG A 164 -24.23 0.95 7.03
N LEU A 165 -24.42 0.08 6.04
CA LEU A 165 -23.79 -1.24 6.01
C LEU A 165 -22.27 -1.07 5.98
N GLU A 166 -21.75 -0.25 5.06
CA GLU A 166 -20.32 -0.03 4.92
C GLU A 166 -19.69 0.54 6.21
N ALA A 167 -20.38 1.44 6.90
CA ALA A 167 -19.92 1.96 8.19
C ALA A 167 -19.81 0.87 9.26
N ARG A 168 -20.77 -0.07 9.32
CA ARG A 168 -20.73 -1.19 10.27
C ARG A 168 -19.66 -2.21 9.90
N LEU A 169 -19.48 -2.53 8.63
CA LEU A 169 -18.38 -3.37 8.13
C LEU A 169 -17.02 -2.76 8.46
N ASN A 170 -16.85 -1.46 8.25
CA ASN A 170 -15.63 -0.74 8.59
C ASN A 170 -15.37 -0.63 10.10
N ALA A 171 -16.39 -0.81 10.95
CA ALA A 171 -16.25 -0.79 12.41
C ALA A 171 -15.83 -2.15 13.00
N THR A 172 -15.81 -3.22 12.20
CA THR A 172 -15.35 -4.55 12.65
C THR A 172 -13.84 -4.58 12.86
N SER A 173 -13.34 -5.56 13.59
CA SER A 173 -11.89 -5.72 13.84
C SER A 173 -11.10 -5.84 12.54
N GLN A 174 -11.64 -6.53 11.53
CA GLN A 174 -11.04 -6.63 10.20
C GLN A 174 -11.16 -5.30 9.44
N GLY A 175 -12.31 -4.65 9.49
CA GLY A 175 -12.59 -3.39 8.79
C GLY A 175 -11.71 -2.23 9.26
N ILE A 176 -11.42 -2.15 10.55
CA ILE A 176 -10.53 -1.11 11.13
C ILE A 176 -9.05 -1.49 11.08
N ALA A 177 -8.70 -2.72 10.68
CA ALA A 177 -7.30 -3.13 10.63
C ALA A 177 -6.47 -2.15 9.76
N PRO A 178 -5.23 -1.87 10.14
CA PRO A 178 -4.45 -2.42 11.26
C PRO A 178 -4.68 -1.73 12.63
N PHE A 179 -5.61 -0.78 12.72
CA PHE A 179 -5.92 -0.10 13.97
C PHE A 179 -6.92 -0.93 14.77
N THR A 180 -6.41 -1.86 15.56
CA THR A 180 -7.23 -2.80 16.33
C THR A 180 -7.65 -2.24 17.68
N THR A 181 -8.70 -2.83 18.26
CA THR A 181 -9.20 -2.52 19.60
C THR A 181 -8.06 -2.54 20.64
N GLY A 182 -8.05 -1.52 21.52
CA GLY A 182 -7.02 -1.38 22.57
C GLY A 182 -5.75 -0.63 22.16
N LYS A 183 -5.55 -0.31 20.88
CA LYS A 183 -4.49 0.61 20.47
C LYS A 183 -4.81 2.05 20.93
N LYS A 184 -3.78 2.77 21.36
CA LYS A 184 -3.92 4.17 21.76
C LYS A 184 -4.23 5.06 20.55
N PRO A 185 -5.08 6.10 20.68
CA PRO A 185 -5.40 7.02 19.58
C PRO A 185 -4.17 7.63 18.89
N GLU A 186 -3.08 7.85 19.64
CA GLU A 186 -1.82 8.40 19.12
C GLU A 186 -1.13 7.46 18.13
N SER A 187 -1.43 6.16 18.16
CA SER A 187 -0.87 5.19 17.21
C SER A 187 -1.67 5.08 15.91
N HIS A 188 -2.75 5.83 15.76
CA HIS A 188 -3.52 5.86 14.51
C HIS A 188 -2.73 6.55 13.39
N PHE A 189 -2.70 5.97 12.19
CA PHE A 189 -1.88 6.45 11.07
C PHE A 189 -2.11 7.94 10.72
N LEU A 190 -3.34 8.45 10.81
CA LEU A 190 -3.63 9.87 10.55
C LEU A 190 -3.01 10.83 11.59
N ARG A 191 -2.34 10.32 12.64
CA ARG A 191 -1.53 11.10 13.59
C ARG A 191 -0.06 11.19 13.17
N ALA A 192 0.30 10.69 11.99
CA ALA A 192 1.68 10.55 11.53
C ALA A 192 2.47 11.87 11.44
N LEU A 193 1.83 13.04 11.28
CA LEU A 193 2.52 14.33 11.40
C LEU A 193 3.20 14.50 12.75
N GLY A 194 2.58 14.01 13.83
CA GLY A 194 3.19 13.99 15.17
C GLY A 194 4.39 13.05 15.23
N TRP A 195 4.25 11.84 14.68
CA TRP A 195 5.34 10.86 14.67
C TRP A 195 6.56 11.33 13.90
N LEU A 196 6.35 12.01 12.76
CA LEU A 196 7.45 12.58 11.97
C LEU A 196 8.22 13.63 12.77
N ARG A 197 7.52 14.55 13.48
CA ARG A 197 8.16 15.55 14.36
C ARG A 197 8.92 14.91 15.51
N GLU A 198 8.35 13.92 16.17
CA GLU A 198 9.01 13.19 17.27
C GLU A 198 10.22 12.38 16.78
N ALA A 199 10.20 11.92 15.54
CA ALA A 199 11.36 11.26 14.91
C ALA A 199 12.45 12.24 14.47
N GLY A 200 12.24 13.56 14.62
CA GLY A 200 13.21 14.59 14.24
C GLY A 200 13.14 15.05 12.80
N LEU A 201 12.11 14.64 12.05
CA LEU A 201 11.89 15.09 10.67
C LEU A 201 11.31 16.50 10.66
N GLN A 202 11.83 17.33 9.78
CA GLN A 202 11.37 18.72 9.64
C GLN A 202 10.40 18.88 8.46
N GLU A 203 9.64 19.97 8.50
CA GLU A 203 8.66 20.33 7.47
C GLU A 203 7.69 19.19 7.14
N PRO A 204 7.08 18.52 8.14
CA PRO A 204 6.21 17.39 7.85
C PRO A 204 4.93 17.86 7.13
N ILE A 205 4.67 17.24 5.99
CA ILE A 205 3.53 17.52 5.11
C ILE A 205 2.65 16.28 5.02
N ALA A 206 1.34 16.50 4.94
CA ALA A 206 0.35 15.46 4.65
C ALA A 206 -0.35 15.77 3.32
N GLN A 207 -0.53 14.75 2.49
CA GLN A 207 -1.29 14.85 1.24
C GLN A 207 -2.10 13.57 1.04
N THR A 208 -3.36 13.72 0.60
CA THR A 208 -4.25 12.59 0.33
C THR A 208 -4.49 12.45 -1.16
N PHE A 209 -4.39 11.23 -1.65
CA PHE A 209 -4.62 10.84 -3.04
C PHE A 209 -5.89 10.00 -3.12
N VAL A 210 -6.67 10.22 -4.17
CA VAL A 210 -7.94 9.52 -4.38
C VAL A 210 -7.82 8.56 -5.55
N GLY A 211 -8.17 7.30 -5.31
CA GLY A 211 -8.38 6.29 -6.35
C GLY A 211 -9.88 6.24 -6.68
N ASN A 212 -10.24 6.50 -7.94
CA ASN A 212 -11.61 6.42 -8.42
C ASN A 212 -11.83 5.13 -9.21
N ILE A 213 -12.98 4.51 -9.01
CA ILE A 213 -13.41 3.30 -9.69
C ILE A 213 -14.79 3.57 -10.27
N GLN A 214 -14.94 3.37 -11.57
CA GLN A 214 -16.19 3.62 -12.29
C GLN A 214 -16.48 2.52 -13.29
N ALA A 215 -17.73 2.11 -13.38
CA ALA A 215 -18.20 1.19 -14.42
C ALA A 215 -18.04 1.81 -15.83
N PRO A 216 -17.83 1.00 -16.89
CA PRO A 216 -17.71 -0.46 -16.86
C PRO A 216 -16.39 -0.94 -16.25
N LEU A 217 -16.45 -1.95 -15.38
CA LEU A 217 -15.29 -2.51 -14.70
C LEU A 217 -14.62 -3.57 -15.59
N SER A 218 -13.29 -3.52 -15.73
CA SER A 218 -12.52 -4.62 -16.30
C SER A 218 -12.52 -5.85 -15.37
N ASP A 219 -12.18 -7.02 -15.90
CA ASP A 219 -12.10 -8.25 -15.11
C ASP A 219 -11.05 -8.14 -13.99
N ASP A 220 -9.93 -7.46 -14.24
CA ASP A 220 -8.88 -7.22 -13.25
C ASP A 220 -9.38 -6.34 -12.10
N ILE A 221 -10.08 -5.26 -12.41
CA ILE A 221 -10.66 -4.36 -11.39
C ILE A 221 -11.76 -5.09 -10.60
N ARG A 222 -12.60 -5.90 -11.26
CA ARG A 222 -13.60 -6.72 -10.56
C ARG A 222 -12.94 -7.71 -9.61
N SER A 223 -11.93 -8.43 -10.06
CA SER A 223 -11.19 -9.39 -9.25
C SER A 223 -10.49 -8.70 -8.07
N ALA A 224 -9.91 -7.54 -8.29
CA ALA A 224 -9.29 -6.73 -7.26
C ALA A 224 -10.29 -6.25 -6.19
N LEU A 225 -11.48 -5.80 -6.60
CA LEU A 225 -12.54 -5.38 -5.66
C LEU A 225 -13.10 -6.55 -4.85
N ILE A 226 -13.33 -7.71 -5.47
CA ILE A 226 -13.77 -8.92 -4.77
C ILE A 226 -12.73 -9.32 -3.71
N SER A 227 -11.45 -9.35 -4.09
CA SER A 227 -10.36 -9.62 -3.17
C SER A 227 -10.29 -8.57 -2.04
N LEU A 228 -10.54 -7.30 -2.35
CA LEU A 228 -10.56 -6.22 -1.37
C LEU A 228 -11.73 -6.37 -0.38
N PHE A 229 -12.92 -6.72 -0.84
CA PHE A 229 -14.07 -6.98 0.02
C PHE A 229 -13.79 -8.12 1.00
N ASP A 230 -13.20 -9.23 0.52
CA ASP A 230 -12.79 -10.34 1.35
C ASP A 230 -11.74 -9.93 2.38
N MET A 231 -10.68 -9.25 1.96
CA MET A 231 -9.62 -8.77 2.85
C MET A 231 -10.13 -7.80 3.93
N ARG A 232 -11.12 -6.97 3.61
CA ARG A 232 -11.62 -5.94 4.53
C ARG A 232 -12.76 -6.42 5.40
N TRP A 233 -13.60 -7.37 4.93
CA TRP A 233 -14.86 -7.68 5.57
C TRP A 233 -15.24 -9.17 5.54
N GLY A 234 -14.35 -10.06 5.08
CA GLY A 234 -14.67 -11.48 4.86
C GLY A 234 -14.80 -12.33 6.13
N GLU A 235 -14.18 -11.94 7.25
CA GLU A 235 -14.09 -12.79 8.45
C GLU A 235 -14.98 -12.39 9.65
N PRO A 236 -15.50 -11.14 9.82
CA PRO A 236 -16.05 -10.70 11.09
C PRO A 236 -17.54 -11.06 11.30
N ARG A 237 -17.97 -12.25 10.88
CA ARG A 237 -19.36 -12.69 11.04
C ARG A 237 -19.90 -12.55 12.47
N SER A 238 -19.08 -12.79 13.48
CA SER A 238 -19.48 -12.70 14.89
C SER A 238 -19.64 -11.26 15.42
N GLU A 239 -19.11 -10.28 14.69
CA GLU A 239 -19.15 -8.86 15.06
C GLU A 239 -20.30 -8.10 14.39
N LEU A 240 -21.02 -8.76 13.48
CA LEU A 240 -22.12 -8.20 12.71
C LEU A 240 -23.46 -8.81 13.12
N SER A 241 -24.55 -8.06 12.93
CA SER A 241 -25.89 -8.64 13.00
C SER A 241 -26.09 -9.69 11.89
N GLN A 242 -27.03 -10.62 12.08
CA GLN A 242 -27.38 -11.59 11.06
C GLN A 242 -27.86 -10.91 9.76
N GLU A 243 -28.56 -9.78 9.88
CA GLU A 243 -29.06 -8.99 8.76
C GLU A 243 -27.88 -8.33 7.99
N ASP A 244 -26.95 -7.67 8.68
CA ASP A 244 -25.79 -7.04 8.06
C ASP A 244 -24.87 -8.06 7.38
N TRP A 245 -24.70 -9.23 7.99
CA TRP A 245 -23.92 -10.32 7.39
C TRP A 245 -24.59 -10.87 6.12
N ALA A 246 -25.89 -11.09 6.15
CA ALA A 246 -26.64 -11.54 4.97
C ALA A 246 -26.57 -10.50 3.83
N GLU A 247 -26.66 -9.21 4.16
CA GLU A 247 -26.54 -8.12 3.19
C GLU A 247 -25.13 -8.02 2.62
N TYR A 248 -24.07 -8.18 3.44
CA TYR A 248 -22.70 -8.30 2.97
C TYR A 248 -22.54 -9.46 1.99
N GLN A 249 -23.03 -10.66 2.33
CA GLN A 249 -22.97 -11.82 1.43
C GLN A 249 -23.69 -11.55 0.11
N ARG A 250 -24.85 -10.93 0.15
CA ARG A 250 -25.63 -10.58 -1.04
C ARG A 250 -24.88 -9.58 -1.95
N LEU A 251 -24.22 -8.56 -1.38
CA LEU A 251 -23.61 -7.47 -2.15
C LEU A 251 -22.16 -7.71 -2.52
N CYS A 252 -21.41 -8.52 -1.77
CA CYS A 252 -19.96 -8.61 -1.88
C CYS A 252 -19.43 -9.98 -2.32
N GLN A 253 -20.26 -11.04 -2.28
CA GLN A 253 -19.81 -12.37 -2.70
C GLN A 253 -19.90 -12.54 -4.22
N PRO A 254 -18.87 -13.11 -4.87
CA PRO A 254 -18.77 -13.18 -6.33
C PRO A 254 -19.89 -14.03 -6.97
N GLU A 255 -20.41 -15.03 -6.26
CA GLU A 255 -21.50 -15.90 -6.73
C GLU A 255 -22.88 -15.28 -6.61
N SER A 256 -23.00 -14.13 -5.94
CA SER A 256 -24.29 -13.47 -5.74
C SER A 256 -24.80 -12.83 -7.03
N PRO A 257 -26.08 -13.07 -7.42
CA PRO A 257 -26.69 -12.37 -8.55
C PRO A 257 -26.80 -10.86 -8.29
N ASP A 258 -26.83 -10.44 -7.02
CA ASP A 258 -26.96 -9.06 -6.58
C ASP A 258 -25.61 -8.41 -6.25
N LEU A 259 -24.50 -9.02 -6.70
CA LEU A 259 -23.16 -8.44 -6.48
C LEU A 259 -23.14 -6.96 -6.88
N ILE A 260 -22.74 -6.10 -5.96
CA ILE A 260 -22.75 -4.63 -6.14
C ILE A 260 -21.99 -4.19 -7.39
N LEU A 261 -20.98 -4.93 -7.79
CA LEU A 261 -20.17 -4.67 -8.99
C LEU A 261 -20.94 -4.91 -10.30
N ASN A 262 -22.17 -5.45 -10.25
CA ASN A 262 -23.04 -5.63 -11.42
C ASN A 262 -23.91 -4.40 -11.69
N VAL A 263 -23.92 -3.42 -10.79
CA VAL A 263 -24.68 -2.17 -10.96
C VAL A 263 -24.07 -1.39 -12.14
N PRO A 264 -24.89 -1.01 -13.17
CA PRO A 264 -24.37 -0.39 -14.40
C PRO A 264 -23.66 0.94 -14.19
N ASP A 265 -24.03 1.67 -13.16
CA ASP A 265 -23.48 2.97 -12.76
C ASP A 265 -22.64 2.86 -11.48
N TYR A 266 -22.02 1.69 -11.23
CA TYR A 266 -21.15 1.51 -10.09
C TYR A 266 -20.05 2.57 -10.06
N TYR A 267 -19.99 3.29 -8.95
CA TYR A 267 -18.94 4.25 -8.66
C TYR A 267 -18.46 4.08 -7.22
N ALA A 268 -17.17 4.01 -7.04
CA ALA A 268 -16.54 3.88 -5.73
C ALA A 268 -15.25 4.71 -5.69
N PHE A 269 -14.77 5.01 -4.49
CA PHE A 269 -13.47 5.61 -4.30
C PHE A 269 -12.81 5.14 -3.02
N PHE A 270 -11.50 5.29 -2.98
CA PHE A 270 -10.69 5.07 -1.79
C PHE A 270 -9.54 6.07 -1.75
N THR A 271 -8.93 6.22 -0.60
CA THR A 271 -7.86 7.19 -0.42
C THR A 271 -6.63 6.58 0.25
N TYR A 272 -5.47 7.07 -0.17
CA TYR A 272 -4.20 6.90 0.52
C TYR A 272 -3.74 8.26 1.03
N SER A 273 -3.33 8.31 2.28
CA SER A 273 -2.68 9.51 2.83
C SER A 273 -1.19 9.28 2.94
N MET A 274 -0.43 10.18 2.34
CA MET A 274 1.02 10.26 2.43
C MET A 274 1.41 11.29 3.48
N PHE A 275 2.36 10.92 4.32
CA PHE A 275 3.02 11.81 5.26
C PHE A 275 4.51 11.77 4.98
N HIS A 276 5.15 12.90 4.78
CA HIS A 276 6.57 12.95 4.50
C HIS A 276 7.23 14.15 5.19
N GLY A 277 8.54 14.05 5.43
CA GLY A 277 9.34 15.10 6.02
C GLY A 277 10.80 14.99 5.61
N LYS A 278 11.57 16.04 5.91
CA LYS A 278 13.00 16.14 5.62
C LYS A 278 13.85 15.69 6.81
N VAL A 279 14.91 14.94 6.51
CA VAL A 279 15.92 14.57 7.51
C VAL A 279 16.88 15.74 7.68
N VAL A 280 16.99 16.19 8.93
CA VAL A 280 18.00 17.20 9.34
C VAL A 280 18.81 16.57 10.46
N LYS A 281 20.12 16.49 10.27
CA LYS A 281 21.09 15.95 11.25
C LYS A 281 22.07 17.03 11.65
#